data_c65dd6561d611df3167daa277862d203
#
_entry.id   c65dd6561d611df3167daa277862d203
#
_cell.length_a   1.000
_cell.length_b   1.000
_cell.length_c   1.000
_cell.angle_alpha   90.00
_cell.angle_beta   90.00
_cell.angle_gamma   90.00
#
_symmetry.space_group_name_H-M   'P 1'
#
loop_
_entity.id
_entity.type
_entity.pdbx_description
1 polymer ?
#
loop_
_entity_poly.entity_id
_entity_poly.type
_entity_poly.pdbx_seq_one_letter_code
_entity_poly.pdbx_strand_id
1 'polypeptide(L)'
;MGSKSERGLVVILVLVTMVFGMVFGLMLALLTEGYLPWVMGAVYGSGTGETKQVISESTDVTGEEYYTGELNTLLARRYFGVESSNLRGSKKRKIAYLTFDDGPSANTDAILEVLDRYGVKATFFVNGWMKKDYAKMYRKIYAAGHGLGNHTYSHRYELIYSSVENFMADLKKEEELIYEAVGIRPRIIRFPGGSDNRVSIRFGGPEIMKKIIDRITKEGYTYVDWNAITGDALKPPPSKEEMMNYVKQTTKGKDTVVLLMHDMDSKKSTLEILPWIIEYLRKEGYEFGVIDENMANIDAINRTKL
;
A
#
# COMPACT_ATOMS: atom_id res chain seq x y z
N MET A 1 34.18 17.17 -39.79
CA MET A 1 35.46 16.99 -39.06
C MET A 1 35.21 17.33 -37.61
N GLY A 2 34.91 16.32 -36.77
CA GLY A 2 34.71 16.50 -35.32
C GLY A 2 36.07 16.72 -34.65
N SER A 3 36.16 17.66 -33.74
CA SER A 3 37.38 18.06 -33.07
C SER A 3 37.97 16.90 -32.22
N LYS A 4 39.29 16.87 -32.11
CA LYS A 4 40.00 15.89 -31.26
C LYS A 4 39.51 15.88 -29.79
N SER A 5 38.89 16.97 -29.32
CA SER A 5 38.31 17.13 -27.98
C SER A 5 37.03 16.30 -27.77
N GLU A 6 36.16 16.18 -28.76
CA GLU A 6 34.91 15.40 -28.62
C GLU A 6 35.18 13.88 -28.57
N ARG A 7 36.17 13.41 -29.32
CA ARG A 7 36.57 11.98 -29.28
C ARG A 7 37.20 11.58 -27.93
N GLY A 8 37.93 12.48 -27.29
CA GLY A 8 38.49 12.25 -25.94
C GLY A 8 37.39 12.16 -24.88
N LEU A 9 36.38 12.99 -24.95
CA LEU A 9 35.26 13.00 -23.98
C LEU A 9 34.40 11.72 -24.05
N VAL A 10 34.11 11.26 -25.28
CA VAL A 10 33.36 10.00 -25.50
C VAL A 10 34.12 8.78 -24.98
N VAL A 11 35.45 8.70 -25.19
CA VAL A 11 36.26 7.59 -24.70
C VAL A 11 36.34 7.58 -23.18
N ILE A 12 36.44 8.75 -22.53
CA ILE A 12 36.45 8.86 -21.07
C ILE A 12 35.08 8.44 -20.51
N LEU A 13 33.97 8.86 -21.13
CA LEU A 13 32.61 8.50 -20.69
C LEU A 13 32.36 6.98 -20.78
N VAL A 14 32.82 6.34 -21.88
CA VAL A 14 32.70 4.88 -22.07
C VAL A 14 33.57 4.12 -21.07
N LEU A 15 34.78 4.59 -20.77
CA LEU A 15 35.65 3.96 -19.75
C LEU A 15 35.04 4.09 -18.33
N VAL A 16 34.48 5.24 -17.99
CA VAL A 16 33.82 5.45 -16.68
C VAL A 16 32.60 4.54 -16.54
N THR A 17 31.76 4.40 -17.58
CA THR A 17 30.60 3.50 -17.53
C THR A 17 30.99 2.02 -17.47
N MET A 18 32.09 1.60 -18.15
CA MET A 18 32.60 0.24 -18.04
C MET A 18 33.17 -0.07 -16.64
N VAL A 19 33.91 0.86 -16.03
CA VAL A 19 34.42 0.69 -14.66
C VAL A 19 33.26 0.63 -13.63
N PHE A 20 32.25 1.49 -13.75
CA PHE A 20 31.07 1.44 -12.89
C PHE A 20 30.28 0.13 -13.07
N GLY A 21 30.11 -0.35 -14.31
CA GLY A 21 29.47 -1.63 -14.59
C GLY A 21 30.23 -2.83 -14.02
N MET A 22 31.59 -2.85 -14.10
CA MET A 22 32.41 -3.90 -13.49
C MET A 22 32.37 -3.89 -11.97
N VAL A 23 32.39 -2.70 -11.32
CA VAL A 23 32.31 -2.59 -9.86
C VAL A 23 30.94 -3.01 -9.36
N PHE A 24 29.87 -2.63 -10.07
CA PHE A 24 28.51 -3.02 -9.72
C PHE A 24 28.27 -4.52 -9.95
N GLY A 25 28.79 -5.08 -11.05
CA GLY A 25 28.72 -6.52 -11.33
C GLY A 25 29.48 -7.36 -10.30
N LEU A 26 30.68 -6.90 -9.88
CA LEU A 26 31.48 -7.58 -8.84
C LEU A 26 30.80 -7.52 -7.47
N MET A 27 30.16 -6.38 -7.14
CA MET A 27 29.38 -6.22 -5.90
C MET A 27 28.13 -7.11 -5.90
N LEU A 28 27.44 -7.24 -7.04
CA LEU A 28 26.29 -8.15 -7.18
C LEU A 28 26.70 -9.62 -7.10
N ALA A 29 27.84 -10.01 -7.71
CA ALA A 29 28.39 -11.36 -7.63
C ALA A 29 28.78 -11.74 -6.19
N LEU A 30 29.38 -10.81 -5.44
CA LEU A 30 29.75 -11.01 -4.04
C LEU A 30 28.49 -11.14 -3.12
N LEU A 31 27.37 -10.52 -3.50
CA LEU A 31 26.09 -10.66 -2.79
C LEU A 31 25.42 -12.01 -3.07
N THR A 32 25.57 -12.57 -4.28
CA THR A 32 24.94 -13.84 -4.67
C THR A 32 25.71 -15.08 -4.26
N GLU A 33 27.02 -14.99 -4.02
CA GLU A 33 27.89 -16.14 -3.68
C GLU A 33 28.18 -16.31 -2.18
N GLY A 34 27.46 -15.59 -1.29
CA GLY A 34 27.58 -15.81 0.16
C GLY A 34 28.87 -15.30 0.81
N TYR A 35 29.67 -14.46 0.13
CA TYR A 35 30.92 -13.89 0.66
C TYR A 35 30.70 -12.68 1.61
N LEU A 36 29.48 -12.24 1.81
CA LEU A 36 29.16 -11.09 2.65
C LEU A 36 29.71 -11.17 4.09
N PRO A 37 29.70 -12.33 4.78
CA PRO A 37 30.28 -12.43 6.12
C PRO A 37 31.79 -12.25 6.15
N TRP A 38 32.49 -12.59 5.08
CA TRP A 38 33.96 -12.52 5.02
C TRP A 38 34.46 -11.09 4.75
N VAL A 39 33.74 -10.36 3.89
CA VAL A 39 34.06 -8.96 3.56
C VAL A 39 33.82 -8.05 4.78
N MET A 40 32.76 -8.31 5.55
CA MET A 40 32.48 -7.54 6.78
C MET A 40 33.51 -7.82 7.88
N GLY A 41 34.04 -9.02 7.98
CA GLY A 41 35.13 -9.36 8.90
C GLY A 41 36.45 -8.67 8.57
N ALA A 42 36.73 -8.44 7.28
CA ALA A 42 37.96 -7.77 6.83
C ALA A 42 37.90 -6.23 6.97
N VAL A 43 36.72 -5.64 6.92
CA VAL A 43 36.53 -4.17 7.04
C VAL A 43 36.45 -3.72 8.51
N TYR A 44 35.99 -4.59 9.41
CA TYR A 44 35.70 -4.22 10.82
C TYR A 44 36.59 -4.94 11.85
N GLY A 45 37.74 -5.42 11.51
CA GLY A 45 38.78 -5.92 12.43
C GLY A 45 38.31 -7.02 13.39
N SER A 46 38.95 -8.16 13.38
CA SER A 46 38.71 -9.32 14.22
C SER A 46 38.67 -9.01 15.71
N GLY A 47 37.47 -8.82 16.23
CA GLY A 47 37.20 -8.79 17.68
C GLY A 47 36.89 -10.21 18.13
N THR A 48 37.83 -10.80 18.82
CA THR A 48 37.84 -12.16 19.33
C THR A 48 36.82 -12.44 20.43
N GLY A 49 36.05 -13.50 20.31
CA GLY A 49 36.04 -14.48 21.42
C GLY A 49 34.84 -14.54 22.37
N GLU A 50 33.72 -13.80 22.20
CA GLU A 50 32.61 -13.91 23.20
C GLU A 50 31.21 -14.23 22.64
N THR A 51 31.06 -14.36 21.34
CA THR A 51 29.74 -14.58 20.72
C THR A 51 29.28 -16.04 20.65
N LYS A 52 30.10 -17.00 21.05
CA LYS A 52 29.72 -18.44 20.99
C LYS A 52 29.05 -18.99 22.24
N GLN A 53 29.04 -18.29 23.37
CA GLN A 53 28.53 -18.82 24.63
C GLN A 53 27.10 -18.37 24.99
N VAL A 54 26.52 -17.39 24.28
CA VAL A 54 25.16 -16.89 24.57
C VAL A 54 24.05 -17.65 23.79
N ILE A 55 24.43 -18.50 22.82
CA ILE A 55 23.43 -19.17 21.96
C ILE A 55 23.06 -20.59 22.46
N SER A 56 23.72 -21.13 23.50
CA SER A 56 23.52 -22.54 23.92
C SER A 56 22.61 -22.80 25.13
N GLU A 57 22.00 -21.79 25.75
CA GLU A 57 21.24 -22.02 27.01
C GLU A 57 19.75 -21.58 27.03
N SER A 58 19.10 -21.35 25.87
CA SER A 58 17.62 -21.12 25.93
C SER A 58 16.90 -21.75 24.74
N THR A 59 16.75 -23.05 24.78
CA THR A 59 15.77 -23.78 23.98
C THR A 59 14.52 -23.97 24.82
N ASP A 60 13.67 -22.98 24.93
CA ASP A 60 12.24 -23.16 25.17
C ASP A 60 11.51 -21.79 25.24
N VAL A 61 11.34 -21.06 24.15
CA VAL A 61 10.24 -20.07 23.98
C VAL A 61 10.00 -19.80 22.49
N THR A 62 8.80 -20.06 22.05
CA THR A 62 8.24 -19.76 20.74
C THR A 62 8.21 -18.26 20.50
N GLY A 63 8.90 -17.77 19.46
CA GLY A 63 8.68 -16.40 19.00
C GLY A 63 9.88 -15.71 18.37
N GLU A 64 9.95 -15.69 17.03
CA GLU A 64 10.92 -14.89 16.27
C GLU A 64 10.87 -13.39 16.61
N GLU A 65 9.73 -12.86 17.07
CA GLU A 65 9.57 -11.44 17.43
C GLU A 65 10.35 -11.00 18.68
N TYR A 66 10.60 -11.90 19.63
CA TYR A 66 11.33 -11.56 20.86
C TYR A 66 12.83 -11.36 20.61
N TYR A 67 13.40 -12.19 19.74
CA TYR A 67 14.83 -12.13 19.40
C TYR A 67 15.22 -10.91 18.56
N THR A 68 14.35 -10.46 17.66
CA THR A 68 14.62 -9.27 16.84
C THR A 68 14.61 -7.98 17.66
N GLY A 69 13.77 -7.88 18.67
CA GLY A 69 13.67 -6.71 19.56
C GLY A 69 14.90 -6.55 20.47
N GLU A 70 15.37 -7.62 21.10
CA GLU A 70 16.54 -7.58 21.98
C GLU A 70 17.86 -7.41 21.21
N LEU A 71 18.01 -8.09 20.07
CA LEU A 71 19.20 -7.96 19.23
C LEU A 71 19.34 -6.55 18.67
N ASN A 72 18.25 -5.96 18.20
CA ASN A 72 18.24 -4.56 17.73
C ASN A 72 18.56 -3.58 18.86
N THR A 73 18.09 -3.84 20.07
CA THR A 73 18.38 -3.03 21.27
C THR A 73 19.86 -3.13 21.66
N LEU A 74 20.44 -4.30 21.62
CA LEU A 74 21.87 -4.54 21.90
C LEU A 74 22.77 -3.91 20.83
N LEU A 75 22.42 -4.03 19.56
CA LEU A 75 23.14 -3.40 18.46
C LEU A 75 23.06 -1.88 18.51
N ALA A 76 21.91 -1.30 18.82
CA ALA A 76 21.73 0.14 18.98
C ALA A 76 22.59 0.71 20.14
N ARG A 77 22.69 0.00 21.28
CA ARG A 77 23.58 0.36 22.38
C ARG A 77 25.06 0.31 22.00
N ARG A 78 25.48 -0.77 21.35
CA ARG A 78 26.89 -1.03 21.06
C ARG A 78 27.48 -0.15 19.95
N TYR A 79 26.68 0.17 18.92
CA TYR A 79 27.15 0.89 17.74
C TYR A 79 26.76 2.35 17.67
N PHE A 80 25.68 2.76 18.34
CA PHE A 80 25.16 4.12 18.23
C PHE A 80 25.13 4.88 19.57
N GLY A 81 25.55 4.26 20.68
CA GLY A 81 25.54 4.90 21.99
C GLY A 81 24.16 5.34 22.50
N VAL A 82 23.10 4.74 21.95
CA VAL A 82 21.71 5.08 22.28
C VAL A 82 21.29 4.34 23.56
N GLU A 83 21.02 5.06 24.64
CA GLU A 83 20.47 4.45 25.85
C GLU A 83 19.06 3.89 25.62
N SER A 84 18.78 2.72 26.18
CA SER A 84 17.48 2.01 26.02
C SER A 84 16.28 2.78 26.57
N SER A 85 16.48 3.82 27.36
CA SER A 85 15.43 4.74 27.79
C SER A 85 14.79 5.51 26.63
N ASN A 86 15.54 5.75 25.54
CA ASN A 86 15.03 6.46 24.35
C ASN A 86 14.27 5.52 23.37
N LEU A 87 14.37 4.19 23.55
CA LEU A 87 13.62 3.22 22.70
C LEU A 87 12.26 2.82 23.32
N ARG A 88 12.03 3.10 24.62
CA ARG A 88 10.75 2.81 25.32
C ARG A 88 9.65 3.86 25.10
N GLY A 89 9.89 4.90 24.33
CA GLY A 89 8.97 6.01 24.12
C GLY A 89 8.65 6.31 22.66
N SER A 90 8.82 5.37 21.71
CA SER A 90 8.36 5.64 20.35
C SER A 90 6.83 5.69 20.39
N LYS A 91 6.29 6.90 20.34
CA LYS A 91 4.87 7.14 20.15
C LYS A 91 4.45 6.29 18.95
N LYS A 92 3.53 5.35 19.17
CA LYS A 92 3.06 4.45 18.12
C LYS A 92 2.68 5.29 16.90
N ARG A 93 3.28 5.01 15.74
CA ARG A 93 3.03 5.79 14.53
C ARG A 93 1.56 5.64 14.14
N LYS A 94 0.90 6.76 13.88
CA LYS A 94 -0.46 6.78 13.36
C LYS A 94 -0.39 6.90 11.84
N ILE A 95 -1.03 5.99 11.13
CA ILE A 95 -1.04 5.96 9.67
C ILE A 95 -2.48 6.03 9.16
N ALA A 96 -2.74 6.94 8.24
CA ALA A 96 -3.99 7.05 7.51
C ALA A 96 -3.80 6.69 6.03
N TYR A 97 -4.58 5.76 5.55
CA TYR A 97 -4.71 5.39 4.15
C TYR A 97 -5.99 6.03 3.61
N LEU A 98 -5.83 7.05 2.76
CA LEU A 98 -6.96 7.62 2.02
C LEU A 98 -7.28 6.70 0.86
N THR A 99 -8.54 6.26 0.74
CA THR A 99 -8.93 5.35 -0.32
C THR A 99 -10.14 5.86 -1.08
N PHE A 100 -10.13 5.70 -2.41
CA PHE A 100 -11.18 6.13 -3.31
C PHE A 100 -11.66 4.94 -4.15
N ASP A 101 -12.95 4.61 -4.04
CA ASP A 101 -13.58 3.55 -4.82
C ASP A 101 -14.31 4.12 -6.04
N ASP A 102 -14.62 3.27 -7.01
CA ASP A 102 -15.44 3.55 -8.20
C ASP A 102 -14.83 4.44 -9.29
N GLY A 103 -13.62 4.97 -9.08
CA GLY A 103 -12.94 5.77 -10.09
C GLY A 103 -12.48 4.97 -11.34
N PRO A 104 -12.00 5.68 -12.37
CA PRO A 104 -11.92 7.13 -12.50
C PRO A 104 -13.25 7.80 -12.85
N SER A 105 -13.36 9.09 -12.52
CA SER A 105 -14.51 9.94 -12.81
C SER A 105 -14.08 11.32 -13.31
N ALA A 106 -15.02 12.22 -13.56
CA ALA A 106 -14.72 13.62 -13.86
C ALA A 106 -14.04 14.36 -12.68
N ASN A 107 -14.12 13.81 -11.46
CA ASN A 107 -13.49 14.40 -10.27
C ASN A 107 -12.04 13.94 -10.08
N THR A 108 -11.58 12.86 -10.74
CA THR A 108 -10.27 12.26 -10.51
C THR A 108 -9.12 13.25 -10.66
N ASP A 109 -9.10 14.04 -11.74
CA ASP A 109 -8.03 15.04 -11.95
C ASP A 109 -7.97 16.04 -10.79
N ALA A 110 -9.12 16.55 -10.34
CA ALA A 110 -9.17 17.49 -9.21
C ALA A 110 -8.80 16.83 -7.86
N ILE A 111 -9.14 15.56 -7.66
CA ILE A 111 -8.68 14.79 -6.49
C ILE A 111 -7.15 14.69 -6.50
N LEU A 112 -6.54 14.34 -7.65
CA LEU A 112 -5.08 14.24 -7.80
C LEU A 112 -4.39 15.60 -7.54
N GLU A 113 -4.97 16.70 -8.02
CA GLU A 113 -4.46 18.05 -7.75
C GLU A 113 -4.47 18.40 -6.25
N VAL A 114 -5.54 18.05 -5.54
CA VAL A 114 -5.60 18.24 -4.08
C VAL A 114 -4.55 17.39 -3.38
N LEU A 115 -4.44 16.11 -3.70
CA LEU A 115 -3.47 15.20 -3.09
C LEU A 115 -2.03 15.67 -3.33
N ASP A 116 -1.71 16.13 -4.54
CA ASP A 116 -0.40 16.68 -4.88
C ASP A 116 -0.09 17.97 -4.10
N ARG A 117 -1.03 18.92 -4.07
CA ARG A 117 -0.90 20.18 -3.30
C ARG A 117 -0.58 19.94 -1.83
N TYR A 118 -1.16 18.91 -1.25
CA TYR A 118 -0.93 18.53 0.14
C TYR A 118 0.25 17.56 0.31
N GLY A 119 0.89 17.10 -0.76
CA GLY A 119 1.99 16.13 -0.71
C GLY A 119 1.56 14.79 -0.11
N VAL A 120 0.32 14.35 -0.37
CA VAL A 120 -0.29 13.12 0.17
C VAL A 120 -0.50 12.10 -0.94
N LYS A 121 -0.23 10.83 -0.65
CA LYS A 121 -0.57 9.74 -1.55
C LYS A 121 -1.79 8.97 -1.03
N ALA A 122 -2.53 8.37 -1.95
CA ALA A 122 -3.76 7.64 -1.70
C ALA A 122 -3.80 6.32 -2.48
N THR A 123 -4.79 5.49 -2.25
CA THR A 123 -5.04 4.28 -3.03
C THR A 123 -6.41 4.37 -3.70
N PHE A 124 -6.45 4.10 -5.00
CA PHE A 124 -7.66 4.10 -5.81
C PHE A 124 -8.04 2.66 -6.16
N PHE A 125 -9.19 2.20 -5.68
CA PHE A 125 -9.81 0.95 -6.09
C PHE A 125 -10.69 1.22 -7.30
N VAL A 126 -10.15 0.89 -8.47
CA VAL A 126 -10.71 1.34 -9.76
C VAL A 126 -11.58 0.28 -10.42
N ASN A 127 -12.51 0.73 -11.27
CA ASN A 127 -13.28 -0.12 -12.17
C ASN A 127 -13.37 0.50 -13.58
N GLY A 128 -13.34 -0.35 -14.63
CA GLY A 128 -13.27 0.09 -16.03
C GLY A 128 -14.60 0.13 -16.77
N TRP A 129 -15.71 -0.33 -16.16
CA TRP A 129 -17.00 -0.43 -16.84
C TRP A 129 -17.51 0.92 -17.35
N MET A 130 -17.75 1.00 -18.66
CA MET A 130 -18.24 2.20 -19.35
C MET A 130 -17.40 3.48 -19.12
N LYS A 131 -16.19 3.36 -18.61
CA LYS A 131 -15.28 4.50 -18.41
C LYS A 131 -14.56 4.83 -19.71
N LYS A 132 -14.73 6.05 -20.20
CA LYS A 132 -13.92 6.59 -21.29
C LYS A 132 -12.55 6.97 -20.76
N ASP A 133 -11.51 6.73 -21.55
CA ASP A 133 -10.13 7.12 -21.20
C ASP A 133 -9.58 6.54 -19.87
N TYR A 134 -10.17 5.44 -19.35
CA TYR A 134 -9.71 4.79 -18.11
C TYR A 134 -8.20 4.56 -18.10
N ALA A 135 -7.63 4.08 -19.19
CA ALA A 135 -6.20 3.81 -19.30
C ALA A 135 -5.33 5.06 -19.10
N LYS A 136 -5.79 6.23 -19.60
CA LYS A 136 -5.12 7.52 -19.37
C LYS A 136 -5.17 7.91 -17.90
N MET A 137 -6.32 7.71 -17.25
CA MET A 137 -6.48 8.07 -15.83
C MET A 137 -5.71 7.11 -14.92
N TYR A 138 -5.70 5.79 -15.21
CA TYR A 138 -4.88 4.83 -14.48
C TYR A 138 -3.39 5.20 -14.55
N ARG A 139 -2.89 5.58 -15.74
CA ARG A 139 -1.52 6.09 -15.90
C ARG A 139 -1.27 7.35 -15.06
N LYS A 140 -2.20 8.31 -15.02
CA LYS A 140 -2.05 9.53 -14.21
C LYS A 140 -1.96 9.20 -12.72
N ILE A 141 -2.89 8.38 -12.22
CA ILE A 141 -2.93 7.94 -10.81
C ILE A 141 -1.61 7.26 -10.44
N TYR A 142 -1.18 6.30 -11.26
CA TYR A 142 0.03 5.51 -10.99
C TYR A 142 1.32 6.35 -11.10
N ALA A 143 1.44 7.17 -12.14
CA ALA A 143 2.60 8.05 -12.35
C ALA A 143 2.73 9.12 -11.25
N ALA A 144 1.63 9.53 -10.63
CA ALA A 144 1.64 10.42 -9.48
C ALA A 144 2.02 9.71 -8.16
N GLY A 145 2.33 8.41 -8.19
CA GLY A 145 2.77 7.63 -7.02
C GLY A 145 1.62 7.21 -6.09
N HIS A 146 0.39 7.18 -6.59
CA HIS A 146 -0.75 6.62 -5.87
C HIS A 146 -0.86 5.11 -6.12
N GLY A 147 -1.48 4.37 -5.20
CA GLY A 147 -1.79 2.97 -5.35
C GLY A 147 -2.97 2.74 -6.29
N LEU A 148 -2.91 1.65 -7.05
CA LEU A 148 -4.04 1.12 -7.81
C LEU A 148 -4.44 -0.24 -7.22
N GLY A 149 -5.70 -0.37 -6.81
CA GLY A 149 -6.34 -1.62 -6.41
C GLY A 149 -7.49 -1.96 -7.36
N ASN A 150 -7.90 -3.21 -7.35
CA ASN A 150 -8.96 -3.71 -8.22
C ASN A 150 -10.31 -3.66 -7.49
N HIS A 151 -11.32 -3.00 -8.08
CA HIS A 151 -12.69 -2.91 -7.54
C HIS A 151 -13.72 -3.66 -8.40
N THR A 152 -13.28 -4.73 -9.09
CA THR A 152 -13.99 -5.44 -10.16
C THR A 152 -14.22 -4.55 -11.39
N TYR A 153 -14.49 -5.18 -12.55
CA TYR A 153 -14.68 -4.43 -13.79
C TYR A 153 -16.03 -3.73 -13.84
N SER A 154 -17.09 -4.47 -13.58
CA SER A 154 -18.47 -4.00 -13.83
C SER A 154 -19.13 -3.34 -12.63
N HIS A 155 -18.68 -3.65 -11.40
CA HIS A 155 -19.35 -3.26 -10.15
C HIS A 155 -20.84 -3.69 -10.09
N ARG A 156 -21.26 -4.66 -10.91
CA ARG A 156 -22.65 -5.11 -10.98
C ARG A 156 -22.89 -6.30 -10.06
N TYR A 157 -23.53 -6.04 -8.92
CA TYR A 157 -23.75 -7.04 -7.85
C TYR A 157 -24.45 -8.31 -8.36
N GLU A 158 -25.44 -8.16 -9.24
CA GLU A 158 -26.17 -9.28 -9.84
C GLU A 158 -25.28 -10.16 -10.73
N LEU A 159 -24.20 -9.61 -11.26
CA LEU A 159 -23.24 -10.35 -12.06
C LEU A 159 -22.13 -10.93 -11.19
N ILE A 160 -21.40 -10.08 -10.46
CA ILE A 160 -20.19 -10.47 -9.74
C ILE A 160 -20.46 -11.43 -8.58
N TYR A 161 -21.63 -11.33 -7.94
CA TYR A 161 -21.98 -12.19 -6.81
C TYR A 161 -22.89 -13.37 -7.18
N SER A 162 -23.18 -13.59 -8.45
CA SER A 162 -23.99 -14.73 -8.88
C SER A 162 -23.24 -16.07 -8.80
N SER A 163 -21.92 -16.07 -8.96
CA SER A 163 -21.04 -17.23 -8.75
C SER A 163 -19.61 -16.80 -8.51
N VAL A 164 -18.77 -17.72 -8.00
CA VAL A 164 -17.33 -17.51 -7.84
C VAL A 164 -16.67 -17.24 -9.20
N GLU A 165 -17.06 -17.99 -10.22
CA GLU A 165 -16.52 -17.89 -11.56
C GLU A 165 -16.81 -16.52 -12.20
N ASN A 166 -18.03 -16.00 -12.01
CA ASN A 166 -18.40 -14.69 -12.51
C ASN A 166 -17.64 -13.57 -11.79
N PHE A 167 -17.46 -13.69 -10.46
CA PHE A 167 -16.62 -12.75 -9.72
C PHE A 167 -15.18 -12.75 -10.25
N MET A 168 -14.58 -13.94 -10.40
CA MET A 168 -13.20 -14.08 -10.90
C MET A 168 -13.02 -13.56 -12.31
N ALA A 169 -14.00 -13.83 -13.21
CA ALA A 169 -13.96 -13.31 -14.57
C ALA A 169 -13.99 -11.78 -14.61
N ASP A 170 -14.83 -11.16 -13.82
CA ASP A 170 -14.97 -9.71 -13.71
C ASP A 170 -13.73 -9.06 -13.06
N LEU A 171 -13.20 -9.70 -12.01
CA LEU A 171 -11.93 -9.29 -11.35
C LEU A 171 -10.75 -9.35 -12.33
N LYS A 172 -10.61 -10.46 -13.07
CA LYS A 172 -9.52 -10.64 -14.05
C LYS A 172 -9.61 -9.67 -15.21
N LYS A 173 -10.81 -9.32 -15.61
CA LYS A 173 -11.02 -8.31 -16.66
C LYS A 173 -10.50 -6.93 -16.21
N GLU A 174 -10.77 -6.52 -14.99
CA GLU A 174 -10.22 -5.25 -14.46
C GLU A 174 -8.71 -5.32 -14.28
N GLU A 175 -8.18 -6.46 -13.79
CA GLU A 175 -6.74 -6.67 -13.68
C GLU A 175 -6.03 -6.48 -15.04
N GLU A 176 -6.62 -6.99 -16.14
CA GLU A 176 -6.04 -6.83 -17.47
C GLU A 176 -6.05 -5.38 -17.94
N LEU A 177 -7.14 -4.62 -17.70
CA LEU A 177 -7.19 -3.20 -18.03
C LEU A 177 -6.12 -2.39 -17.29
N ILE A 178 -5.90 -2.70 -16.00
CA ILE A 178 -4.84 -2.06 -15.22
C ILE A 178 -3.48 -2.43 -15.79
N TYR A 179 -3.25 -3.71 -16.11
CA TYR A 179 -2.00 -4.17 -16.70
C TYR A 179 -1.71 -3.51 -18.05
N GLU A 180 -2.68 -3.45 -18.96
CA GLU A 180 -2.54 -2.76 -20.25
C GLU A 180 -2.23 -1.26 -20.09
N ALA A 181 -2.78 -0.64 -19.06
CA ALA A 181 -2.57 0.79 -18.81
C ALA A 181 -1.19 1.10 -18.19
N VAL A 182 -0.75 0.33 -17.18
CA VAL A 182 0.39 0.69 -16.31
C VAL A 182 1.42 -0.43 -16.10
N GLY A 183 1.20 -1.62 -16.67
CA GLY A 183 2.15 -2.74 -16.64
C GLY A 183 2.22 -3.51 -15.32
N ILE A 184 1.30 -3.24 -14.38
CA ILE A 184 1.23 -3.97 -13.09
C ILE A 184 -0.07 -4.75 -12.98
N ARG A 185 -0.05 -5.85 -12.21
CA ARG A 185 -1.21 -6.62 -11.81
C ARG A 185 -1.41 -6.46 -10.30
N PRO A 186 -2.34 -5.58 -9.86
CA PRO A 186 -2.54 -5.34 -8.44
C PRO A 186 -3.00 -6.62 -7.73
N ARG A 187 -2.42 -6.90 -6.57
CA ARG A 187 -2.82 -8.01 -5.70
C ARG A 187 -3.78 -7.58 -4.61
N ILE A 188 -3.97 -6.28 -4.44
CA ILE A 188 -4.97 -5.72 -3.54
C ILE A 188 -6.29 -5.51 -4.28
N ILE A 189 -7.37 -5.95 -3.65
CA ILE A 189 -8.73 -5.77 -4.15
C ILE A 189 -9.63 -5.18 -3.06
N ARG A 190 -10.73 -4.56 -3.47
CA ARG A 190 -11.83 -4.21 -2.56
C ARG A 190 -13.13 -4.73 -3.15
N PHE A 191 -13.91 -5.43 -2.33
CA PHE A 191 -15.20 -5.93 -2.75
C PHE A 191 -16.22 -4.79 -2.88
N PRO A 192 -17.00 -4.70 -3.97
CA PRO A 192 -18.18 -3.85 -4.01
C PRO A 192 -19.09 -4.10 -2.81
N GLY A 193 -19.27 -3.07 -1.97
CA GLY A 193 -20.02 -3.15 -0.72
C GLY A 193 -19.30 -3.81 0.46
N GLY A 194 -18.01 -4.17 0.30
CA GLY A 194 -17.16 -4.77 1.34
C GLY A 194 -17.29 -6.28 1.45
N SER A 195 -16.39 -6.89 2.23
CA SER A 195 -16.28 -8.36 2.36
C SER A 195 -17.43 -9.01 3.14
N ASP A 196 -18.20 -8.24 3.90
CA ASP A 196 -19.34 -8.71 4.70
C ASP A 196 -20.69 -8.23 4.16
N ASN A 197 -20.74 -7.71 2.93
CA ASN A 197 -21.99 -7.24 2.36
C ASN A 197 -23.05 -8.35 2.27
N ARG A 198 -24.27 -8.04 2.70
CA ARG A 198 -25.37 -9.01 2.66
C ARG A 198 -26.16 -8.99 1.35
N VAL A 199 -25.87 -8.02 0.48
CA VAL A 199 -26.55 -7.90 -0.83
C VAL A 199 -26.14 -9.07 -1.72
N SER A 200 -24.92 -9.56 -1.61
CA SER A 200 -24.40 -10.73 -2.33
C SER A 200 -25.25 -11.99 -2.12
N ILE A 201 -25.83 -12.17 -0.94
CA ILE A 201 -26.68 -13.32 -0.61
C ILE A 201 -27.88 -13.45 -1.57
N ARG A 202 -28.42 -12.31 -2.06
CA ARG A 202 -29.57 -12.29 -2.98
C ARG A 202 -29.22 -12.90 -4.35
N PHE A 203 -27.94 -12.93 -4.72
CA PHE A 203 -27.51 -13.35 -6.03
C PHE A 203 -26.81 -14.73 -6.03
N GLY A 204 -25.98 -15.00 -5.03
CA GLY A 204 -25.17 -16.23 -4.97
C GLY A 204 -25.41 -17.09 -3.72
N GLY A 205 -26.38 -16.71 -2.88
CA GLY A 205 -26.71 -17.43 -1.64
C GLY A 205 -25.79 -17.10 -0.48
N PRO A 206 -26.06 -17.66 0.72
CA PRO A 206 -25.45 -17.24 1.99
C PRO A 206 -23.93 -17.48 2.05
N GLU A 207 -23.41 -18.44 1.30
CA GLU A 207 -21.99 -18.82 1.33
C GLU A 207 -21.16 -18.15 0.23
N ILE A 208 -21.76 -17.31 -0.61
CA ILE A 208 -21.07 -16.79 -1.81
C ILE A 208 -19.81 -15.98 -1.44
N MET A 209 -19.90 -15.07 -0.48
CA MET A 209 -18.76 -14.25 -0.09
C MET A 209 -17.61 -15.08 0.48
N LYS A 210 -17.93 -16.07 1.33
CA LYS A 210 -16.92 -16.99 1.87
C LYS A 210 -16.20 -17.73 0.73
N LYS A 211 -16.95 -18.30 -0.21
CA LYS A 211 -16.37 -19.02 -1.37
C LYS A 211 -15.50 -18.11 -2.23
N ILE A 212 -15.92 -16.87 -2.45
CA ILE A 212 -15.14 -15.89 -3.22
C ILE A 212 -13.86 -15.54 -2.47
N ILE A 213 -13.94 -15.25 -1.14
CA ILE A 213 -12.77 -14.94 -0.31
C ILE A 213 -11.77 -16.10 -0.33
N ASP A 214 -12.22 -17.33 -0.12
CA ASP A 214 -11.38 -18.53 -0.18
C ASP A 214 -10.67 -18.65 -1.56
N ARG A 215 -11.39 -18.35 -2.64
CA ARG A 215 -10.85 -18.44 -4.01
C ARG A 215 -9.80 -17.36 -4.28
N ILE A 216 -10.07 -16.09 -3.98
CA ILE A 216 -9.12 -14.99 -4.23
C ILE A 216 -7.86 -15.16 -3.40
N THR A 217 -8.01 -15.55 -2.12
CA THR A 217 -6.86 -15.78 -1.23
C THR A 217 -5.98 -16.91 -1.76
N LYS A 218 -6.58 -18.00 -2.25
CA LYS A 218 -5.84 -19.10 -2.88
C LYS A 218 -5.09 -18.67 -4.14
N GLU A 219 -5.59 -17.65 -4.87
CA GLU A 219 -4.94 -17.08 -6.05
C GLU A 219 -3.96 -15.95 -5.70
N GLY A 220 -3.68 -15.70 -4.42
CA GLY A 220 -2.71 -14.73 -3.95
C GLY A 220 -3.19 -13.27 -3.98
N TYR A 221 -4.50 -13.03 -3.94
CA TYR A 221 -5.05 -11.69 -3.71
C TYR A 221 -5.28 -11.44 -2.25
N THR A 222 -5.12 -10.17 -1.85
CA THR A 222 -5.47 -9.64 -0.55
C THR A 222 -6.62 -8.67 -0.69
N TYR A 223 -7.70 -8.82 0.08
CA TYR A 223 -8.77 -7.84 0.08
C TYR A 223 -8.60 -6.83 1.22
N VAL A 224 -9.08 -5.62 0.98
CA VAL A 224 -8.94 -4.50 1.93
C VAL A 224 -10.30 -3.83 2.11
N ASP A 225 -10.86 -3.94 3.29
CA ASP A 225 -12.03 -3.19 3.70
C ASP A 225 -11.63 -1.80 4.24
N TRP A 226 -12.45 -1.20 5.09
CA TRP A 226 -12.21 0.10 5.70
C TRP A 226 -12.62 0.09 7.17
N ASN A 227 -12.09 1.00 7.94
CA ASN A 227 -12.45 1.19 9.34
C ASN A 227 -12.79 2.65 9.67
N ALA A 228 -12.86 3.51 8.66
CA ALA A 228 -13.33 4.89 8.76
C ALA A 228 -14.09 5.28 7.49
N ILE A 229 -15.04 6.19 7.61
CA ILE A 229 -15.92 6.65 6.52
C ILE A 229 -16.07 8.15 6.52
N THR A 230 -16.37 8.70 5.33
CA THR A 230 -16.92 10.06 5.17
C THR A 230 -18.44 10.08 5.20
N GLY A 231 -19.09 8.94 5.00
CA GLY A 231 -20.55 8.87 4.82
C GLY A 231 -21.01 9.28 3.42
N ASP A 232 -20.11 9.50 2.47
CA ASP A 232 -20.43 9.97 1.11
C ASP A 232 -21.32 8.99 0.31
N ALA A 233 -21.35 7.70 0.70
CA ALA A 233 -22.23 6.70 0.11
C ALA A 233 -23.67 6.71 0.67
N LEU A 234 -23.93 7.43 1.76
CA LEU A 234 -25.25 7.47 2.40
C LEU A 234 -26.30 8.16 1.53
N LYS A 235 -27.58 7.79 1.75
CA LYS A 235 -28.72 8.40 1.08
C LYS A 235 -29.76 8.81 2.14
N PRO A 236 -30.15 10.08 2.21
CA PRO A 236 -29.67 11.21 1.40
C PRO A 236 -28.17 11.50 1.67
N PRO A 237 -27.48 12.17 0.74
CA PRO A 237 -26.07 12.55 0.95
C PRO A 237 -25.95 13.49 2.16
N PRO A 238 -24.99 13.26 3.07
CA PRO A 238 -24.78 14.15 4.21
C PRO A 238 -24.19 15.50 3.79
N SER A 239 -24.40 16.53 4.61
CA SER A 239 -23.70 17.81 4.48
C SER A 239 -22.19 17.65 4.69
N LYS A 240 -21.39 18.64 4.29
CA LYS A 240 -19.93 18.62 4.49
C LYS A 240 -19.54 18.53 5.96
N GLU A 241 -20.27 19.21 6.82
CA GLU A 241 -20.10 19.18 8.27
C GLU A 241 -20.41 17.79 8.85
N GLU A 242 -21.48 17.14 8.40
CA GLU A 242 -21.81 15.78 8.79
C GLU A 242 -20.75 14.78 8.30
N MET A 243 -20.27 14.94 7.06
CA MET A 243 -19.18 14.13 6.52
C MET A 243 -17.91 14.25 7.39
N MET A 244 -17.53 15.46 7.77
CA MET A 244 -16.40 15.67 8.68
C MET A 244 -16.64 15.09 10.08
N ASN A 245 -17.89 15.10 10.56
CA ASN A 245 -18.23 14.45 11.82
C ASN A 245 -18.08 12.92 11.73
N TYR A 246 -18.48 12.29 10.61
CA TYR A 246 -18.20 10.86 10.37
C TYR A 246 -16.70 10.57 10.40
N VAL A 247 -15.90 11.36 9.70
CA VAL A 247 -14.44 11.20 9.73
C VAL A 247 -13.90 11.27 11.16
N LYS A 248 -14.26 12.31 11.93
CA LYS A 248 -13.81 12.49 13.32
C LYS A 248 -14.22 11.32 14.23
N GLN A 249 -15.46 10.88 14.12
CA GLN A 249 -15.99 9.79 14.95
C GLN A 249 -15.34 8.46 14.62
N THR A 250 -15.20 8.16 13.32
CA THR A 250 -14.73 6.85 12.87
C THR A 250 -13.19 6.69 12.91
N THR A 251 -12.43 7.78 13.01
CA THR A 251 -10.96 7.75 13.17
C THR A 251 -10.52 7.81 14.63
N LYS A 252 -11.40 8.23 15.54
CA LYS A 252 -11.08 8.44 16.95
C LYS A 252 -10.46 7.19 17.60
N GLY A 253 -9.29 7.35 18.22
CA GLY A 253 -8.62 6.30 18.97
C GLY A 253 -7.95 5.22 18.13
N LYS A 254 -7.89 5.35 16.80
CA LYS A 254 -7.25 4.40 15.90
C LYS A 254 -5.82 4.83 15.57
N ASP A 255 -4.90 3.88 15.55
CA ASP A 255 -3.52 4.11 15.09
C ASP A 255 -3.39 3.88 13.58
N THR A 256 -4.21 2.99 13.02
CA THR A 256 -4.29 2.73 11.59
C THR A 256 -5.70 3.01 11.11
N VAL A 257 -5.81 3.90 10.13
CA VAL A 257 -7.07 4.31 9.50
C VAL A 257 -7.03 3.95 8.03
N VAL A 258 -8.05 3.23 7.56
CA VAL A 258 -8.39 3.11 6.14
C VAL A 258 -9.72 3.84 5.93
N LEU A 259 -9.63 5.01 5.32
CA LEU A 259 -10.78 5.90 5.11
C LEU A 259 -11.44 5.64 3.75
N LEU A 260 -12.70 5.22 3.77
CA LEU A 260 -13.51 5.02 2.57
C LEU A 260 -14.06 6.34 2.05
N MET A 261 -13.79 6.59 0.78
CA MET A 261 -14.35 7.66 -0.05
C MET A 261 -14.65 7.11 -1.44
N HIS A 262 -15.42 7.87 -2.25
CA HIS A 262 -15.72 7.46 -3.63
C HIS A 262 -15.30 8.53 -4.63
N ASP A 263 -14.69 8.08 -5.73
CA ASP A 263 -14.35 8.88 -6.91
C ASP A 263 -15.40 8.67 -7.99
N MET A 264 -16.54 9.35 -7.83
CA MET A 264 -17.65 9.31 -8.78
C MET A 264 -18.06 10.74 -9.17
N ASP A 265 -18.61 10.93 -10.37
CA ASP A 265 -19.09 12.25 -10.85
C ASP A 265 -20.07 12.92 -9.88
N SER A 266 -20.89 12.12 -9.20
CA SER A 266 -21.88 12.58 -8.22
C SER A 266 -21.29 12.95 -6.85
N LYS A 267 -20.00 12.68 -6.59
CA LYS A 267 -19.36 12.84 -5.27
C LYS A 267 -18.51 14.12 -5.17
N LYS A 268 -19.03 15.24 -5.67
CA LYS A 268 -18.33 16.54 -5.58
C LYS A 268 -18.05 16.98 -4.14
N SER A 269 -18.95 16.66 -3.20
CA SER A 269 -18.74 16.95 -1.78
C SER A 269 -17.52 16.24 -1.19
N THR A 270 -17.21 15.02 -1.65
CA THR A 270 -15.99 14.29 -1.25
C THR A 270 -14.73 15.06 -1.66
N LEU A 271 -14.68 15.52 -2.92
CA LEU A 271 -13.60 16.38 -3.41
C LEU A 271 -13.47 17.67 -2.60
N GLU A 272 -14.60 18.33 -2.30
CA GLU A 272 -14.63 19.61 -1.60
C GLU A 272 -14.15 19.52 -0.15
N ILE A 273 -14.41 18.40 0.55
CA ILE A 273 -13.96 18.21 1.95
C ILE A 273 -12.57 17.55 2.06
N LEU A 274 -12.00 17.04 0.98
CA LEU A 274 -10.71 16.35 1.00
C LEU A 274 -9.58 17.18 1.65
N PRO A 275 -9.44 18.49 1.39
CA PRO A 275 -8.50 19.35 2.12
C PRO A 275 -8.71 19.32 3.64
N TRP A 276 -9.96 19.41 4.11
CA TRP A 276 -10.28 19.42 5.54
C TRP A 276 -9.98 18.07 6.21
N ILE A 277 -10.20 16.96 5.49
CA ILE A 277 -9.84 15.62 5.95
C ILE A 277 -8.32 15.52 6.16
N ILE A 278 -7.53 15.94 5.18
CA ILE A 278 -6.06 15.87 5.23
C ILE A 278 -5.54 16.73 6.38
N GLU A 279 -6.01 17.97 6.52
CA GLU A 279 -5.61 18.87 7.59
C GLU A 279 -5.97 18.32 8.98
N TYR A 280 -7.19 17.78 9.12
CA TYR A 280 -7.64 17.16 10.37
C TYR A 280 -6.76 15.96 10.75
N LEU A 281 -6.52 15.01 9.82
CA LEU A 281 -5.72 13.82 10.10
C LEU A 281 -4.27 14.19 10.44
N ARG A 282 -3.67 15.17 9.76
CA ARG A 282 -2.35 15.70 10.13
C ARG A 282 -2.30 16.28 11.54
N LYS A 283 -3.33 17.07 11.90
CA LYS A 283 -3.46 17.63 13.24
C LYS A 283 -3.57 16.55 14.32
N GLU A 284 -4.25 15.43 13.99
CA GLU A 284 -4.35 14.26 14.87
C GLU A 284 -3.07 13.41 14.89
N GLY A 285 -2.03 13.79 14.15
CA GLY A 285 -0.71 13.15 14.14
C GLY A 285 -0.61 11.95 13.21
N TYR A 286 -1.48 11.83 12.21
CA TYR A 286 -1.37 10.79 11.20
C TYR A 286 -0.34 11.16 10.11
N GLU A 287 0.45 10.17 9.72
CA GLU A 287 1.17 10.13 8.46
C GLU A 287 0.29 9.46 7.41
N PHE A 288 0.54 9.74 6.11
CA PHE A 288 -0.26 9.17 5.03
C PHE A 288 0.51 8.08 4.31
N GLY A 289 -0.16 6.97 4.04
CA GLY A 289 0.38 5.82 3.34
C GLY A 289 -0.42 5.44 2.09
N VAL A 290 0.20 4.59 1.27
CA VAL A 290 -0.44 3.87 0.17
C VAL A 290 -0.62 2.42 0.61
N ILE A 291 -1.77 1.83 0.31
CA ILE A 291 -2.02 0.42 0.58
C ILE A 291 -1.28 -0.41 -0.47
N ASP A 292 -0.52 -1.38 -0.01
CA ASP A 292 0.07 -2.44 -0.81
C ASP A 292 -0.23 -3.82 -0.21
N GLU A 293 0.18 -4.87 -0.89
CA GLU A 293 -0.05 -6.26 -0.48
C GLU A 293 0.67 -6.65 0.82
N ASN A 294 1.69 -5.88 1.23
CA ASN A 294 2.50 -6.10 2.44
C ASN A 294 2.04 -5.23 3.62
N MET A 295 0.91 -4.54 3.49
CA MET A 295 0.40 -3.67 4.55
C MET A 295 0.17 -4.44 5.84
N ALA A 296 0.87 -4.04 6.90
CA ALA A 296 0.67 -4.59 8.24
C ALA A 296 -0.76 -4.31 8.75
N ASN A 297 -1.34 -5.29 9.46
CA ASN A 297 -2.67 -5.20 10.10
C ASN A 297 -3.88 -5.18 9.14
N ILE A 298 -3.74 -5.57 7.87
CA ILE A 298 -4.86 -5.62 6.93
C ILE A 298 -6.00 -6.52 7.47
N ASP A 299 -5.65 -7.66 8.05
CA ASP A 299 -6.62 -8.58 8.68
C ASP A 299 -7.34 -7.96 9.88
N ALA A 300 -6.64 -7.13 10.67
CA ALA A 300 -7.26 -6.44 11.80
C ALA A 300 -8.26 -5.40 11.31
N ILE A 301 -7.96 -4.69 10.22
CA ILE A 301 -8.88 -3.73 9.60
C ILE A 301 -10.11 -4.43 9.06
N ASN A 302 -9.93 -5.54 8.33
CA ASN A 302 -11.04 -6.32 7.78
C ASN A 302 -11.98 -6.90 8.84
N ARG A 303 -11.46 -7.15 10.07
CA ARG A 303 -12.24 -7.64 11.20
C ARG A 303 -12.90 -6.55 12.06
N THR A 304 -12.40 -5.31 12.00
CA THR A 304 -12.86 -4.18 12.83
C THR A 304 -13.74 -3.20 12.04
N LYS A 305 -14.59 -3.71 11.15
CA LYS A 305 -15.56 -2.89 10.44
C LYS A 305 -16.47 -2.11 11.37
N LEU A 306 -16.92 -0.97 10.88
CA LEU A 306 -17.84 -0.04 11.56
C LEU A 306 -19.21 -0.65 11.82
#